data_b04ec74847c002a0bb73e80d22a9889e
#
_entry.id   b04ec74847c002a0bb73e80d22a9889e
#
_cell.length_a   1.000
_cell.length_b   1.000
_cell.length_c   1.000
_cell.angle_alpha   90.00
_cell.angle_beta   90.00
_cell.angle_gamma   90.00
#
_symmetry.space_group_name_H-M   'P 1'
#
loop_
_entity.id
_entity.type
_entity.pdbx_description
1 polymer ?
#
loop_
_entity_poly.entity_id
_entity_poly.type
_entity_poly.pdbx_seq_one_letter_code
_entity_poly.pdbx_strand_id
1 'polypeptide(L)'
;MVVCADLPPESWTRMQQALQELPGLTLLRCPAVAADVLSLCSRLGPSVLIAERDFIRQFDRDELLELSRSGRLQVLALVPEVLGDDYVNLLRSGCAGVIEEGIAPDMLRRAVLSVGVGQMWAPRLVLSQLARESLLADSPRRLTPRENEILRLLGRNYRNQQIADYLFISRETVRWHLRSLYSKIGVSDRNAAVEYARRATESTRT
;
A
#
# COMPACT_ATOMS: atom_id res chain seq x y z
N MET A 1 -9.16 4.73 -18.91
CA MET A 1 -10.27 5.39 -18.20
C MET A 1 -9.83 5.66 -16.76
N VAL A 2 -10.30 6.73 -16.12
CA VAL A 2 -10.00 7.03 -14.71
C VAL A 2 -11.30 6.97 -13.91
N VAL A 3 -11.26 6.27 -12.78
CA VAL A 3 -12.36 6.17 -11.85
C VAL A 3 -11.93 6.77 -10.53
N CYS A 4 -12.67 7.72 -10.00
CA CYS A 4 -12.40 8.31 -8.70
C CYS A 4 -13.49 7.83 -7.72
N ALA A 5 -13.08 7.24 -6.61
CA ALA A 5 -13.99 6.71 -5.61
C ALA A 5 -13.81 7.45 -4.28
N ASP A 6 -14.94 7.72 -3.62
CA ASP A 6 -15.00 8.30 -2.27
C ASP A 6 -14.11 9.52 -2.04
N LEU A 7 -14.15 10.46 -2.99
CA LEU A 7 -13.42 11.72 -2.87
C LEU A 7 -14.31 12.84 -2.30
N PRO A 8 -13.76 13.67 -1.41
CA PRO A 8 -14.42 14.91 -0.98
C PRO A 8 -14.78 15.79 -2.18
N PRO A 9 -15.87 16.58 -2.10
CA PRO A 9 -16.34 17.41 -3.21
C PRO A 9 -15.25 18.32 -3.80
N GLU A 10 -14.41 18.87 -2.96
CA GLU A 10 -13.31 19.75 -3.39
C GLU A 10 -12.23 18.99 -4.17
N SER A 11 -11.83 17.82 -3.69
CA SER A 11 -10.86 16.95 -4.35
C SER A 11 -11.42 16.43 -5.67
N TRP A 12 -12.70 16.06 -5.71
CA TRP A 12 -13.38 15.69 -6.95
C TRP A 12 -13.36 16.81 -7.98
N THR A 13 -13.73 18.04 -7.61
CA THR A 13 -13.76 19.19 -8.52
C THR A 13 -12.38 19.46 -9.11
N ARG A 14 -11.33 19.44 -8.27
CA ARG A 14 -9.94 19.61 -8.73
C ARG A 14 -9.52 18.52 -9.71
N MET A 15 -9.82 17.25 -9.40
CA MET A 15 -9.53 16.13 -10.29
C MET A 15 -10.25 16.26 -11.63
N GLN A 16 -11.52 16.62 -11.60
CA GLN A 16 -12.32 16.83 -12.80
C GLN A 16 -11.72 17.93 -13.68
N GLN A 17 -11.40 19.09 -13.12
CA GLN A 17 -10.79 20.21 -13.86
C GLN A 17 -9.43 19.82 -14.45
N ALA A 18 -8.60 19.11 -13.69
CA ALA A 18 -7.28 18.72 -14.15
C ALA A 18 -7.31 17.67 -15.27
N LEU A 19 -8.24 16.72 -15.22
CA LEU A 19 -8.24 15.55 -16.09
C LEU A 19 -9.17 15.69 -17.32
N GLN A 20 -10.12 16.62 -17.31
CA GLN A 20 -11.05 16.84 -18.45
C GLN A 20 -10.33 17.20 -19.76
N GLU A 21 -9.12 17.74 -19.71
CA GLU A 21 -8.33 18.10 -20.88
C GLU A 21 -7.63 16.90 -21.54
N LEU A 22 -7.63 15.73 -20.89
CA LEU A 22 -6.99 14.54 -21.44
C LEU A 22 -7.89 13.88 -22.50
N PRO A 23 -7.47 13.82 -23.78
CA PRO A 23 -8.28 13.21 -24.80
C PRO A 23 -8.42 11.70 -24.59
N GLY A 24 -9.63 11.19 -24.80
CA GLY A 24 -9.91 9.75 -24.67
C GLY A 24 -10.01 9.24 -23.23
N LEU A 25 -10.00 10.13 -22.22
CA LEU A 25 -10.18 9.78 -20.84
C LEU A 25 -11.63 10.01 -20.40
N THR A 26 -12.21 9.04 -19.74
CA THR A 26 -13.52 9.13 -19.12
C THR A 26 -13.38 9.16 -17.61
N LEU A 27 -13.82 10.23 -16.98
CA LEU A 27 -13.79 10.38 -15.53
C LEU A 27 -15.15 9.97 -14.96
N LEU A 28 -15.14 9.06 -14.00
CA LEU A 28 -16.33 8.55 -13.34
C LEU A 28 -16.18 8.72 -11.82
N ARG A 29 -17.23 9.22 -11.18
CA ARG A 29 -17.34 9.21 -9.73
C ARG A 29 -18.04 7.94 -9.28
N CYS A 30 -17.35 7.16 -8.43
CA CYS A 30 -17.89 5.92 -7.88
C CYS A 30 -18.38 6.08 -6.44
N PRO A 31 -19.34 5.26 -6.01
CA PRO A 31 -19.70 5.11 -4.60
C PRO A 31 -18.49 4.62 -3.76
N ALA A 32 -18.54 4.91 -2.47
CA ALA A 32 -17.51 4.55 -1.49
C ALA A 32 -17.51 3.06 -1.09
N VAL A 33 -17.83 2.14 -2.00
CA VAL A 33 -17.88 0.70 -1.76
C VAL A 33 -16.92 -0.02 -2.69
N ALA A 34 -15.92 -0.68 -2.12
CA ALA A 34 -14.86 -1.35 -2.87
C ALA A 34 -15.39 -2.40 -3.87
N ALA A 35 -16.38 -3.20 -3.48
CA ALA A 35 -16.98 -4.22 -4.34
C ALA A 35 -17.66 -3.60 -5.60
N ASP A 36 -18.28 -2.43 -5.47
CA ASP A 36 -18.91 -1.74 -6.59
C ASP A 36 -17.86 -1.19 -7.56
N VAL A 37 -16.73 -0.68 -7.04
CA VAL A 37 -15.61 -0.22 -7.85
C VAL A 37 -14.98 -1.38 -8.63
N LEU A 38 -14.75 -2.51 -7.99
CA LEU A 38 -14.20 -3.71 -8.63
C LEU A 38 -15.12 -4.22 -9.74
N SER A 39 -16.42 -4.28 -9.46
CA SER A 39 -17.45 -4.65 -10.44
C SER A 39 -17.47 -3.69 -11.63
N LEU A 40 -17.36 -2.39 -11.37
CA LEU A 40 -17.30 -1.37 -12.42
C LEU A 40 -16.02 -1.52 -13.26
N CYS A 41 -14.87 -1.61 -12.65
CA CYS A 41 -13.57 -1.77 -13.34
C CYS A 41 -13.52 -3.05 -14.18
N SER A 42 -14.11 -4.16 -13.70
CA SER A 42 -14.17 -5.40 -14.47
C SER A 42 -14.98 -5.28 -15.76
N ARG A 43 -15.98 -4.42 -15.78
CA ARG A 43 -16.87 -4.17 -16.94
C ARG A 43 -16.29 -3.15 -17.92
N LEU A 44 -15.51 -2.21 -17.43
CA LEU A 44 -15.05 -1.06 -18.22
C LEU A 44 -13.66 -1.29 -18.87
N GLY A 45 -12.97 -2.37 -18.50
CA GLY A 45 -11.62 -2.65 -18.99
C GLY A 45 -10.53 -1.90 -18.19
N PRO A 46 -9.32 -1.77 -18.73
CA PRO A 46 -8.18 -1.19 -18.02
C PRO A 46 -8.47 0.21 -17.47
N SER A 47 -8.28 0.39 -16.16
CA SER A 47 -8.70 1.59 -15.44
C SER A 47 -7.65 2.05 -14.44
N VAL A 48 -7.68 3.35 -14.13
CA VAL A 48 -6.91 3.95 -13.04
C VAL A 48 -7.91 4.39 -11.96
N LEU A 49 -7.79 3.85 -10.77
CA LEU A 49 -8.57 4.26 -9.60
C LEU A 49 -7.77 5.31 -8.82
N ILE A 50 -8.38 6.47 -8.58
CA ILE A 50 -7.86 7.46 -7.64
C ILE A 50 -8.73 7.39 -6.39
N ALA A 51 -8.15 7.07 -5.26
CA ALA A 51 -8.89 6.89 -4.02
C ALA A 51 -8.08 7.28 -2.80
N GLU A 52 -8.77 7.71 -1.74
CA GLU A 52 -8.15 7.97 -0.46
C GLU A 52 -7.62 6.70 0.20
N ARG A 53 -6.63 6.86 1.05
CA ARG A 53 -5.97 5.76 1.77
C ARG A 53 -6.95 4.85 2.51
N ASP A 54 -7.93 5.42 3.19
CA ASP A 54 -8.88 4.64 4.00
C ASP A 54 -9.85 3.84 3.13
N PHE A 55 -10.18 4.35 1.95
CA PHE A 55 -10.94 3.58 0.96
C PHE A 55 -10.10 2.41 0.40
N ILE A 56 -8.83 2.64 0.09
CA ILE A 56 -7.92 1.60 -0.42
C ILE A 56 -7.76 0.44 0.58
N ARG A 57 -7.84 0.70 1.87
CA ARG A 57 -7.77 -0.33 2.92
C ARG A 57 -8.97 -1.30 2.94
N GLN A 58 -10.06 -0.98 2.24
CA GLN A 58 -11.20 -1.89 2.12
C GLN A 58 -10.95 -3.03 1.14
N PHE A 59 -9.96 -2.90 0.25
CA PHE A 59 -9.60 -3.94 -0.71
C PHE A 59 -8.72 -5.00 -0.06
N ASP A 60 -8.89 -6.24 -0.52
CA ASP A 60 -7.92 -7.29 -0.24
C ASP A 60 -6.61 -6.98 -0.98
N ARG A 61 -5.49 -7.13 -0.28
CA ARG A 61 -4.16 -6.81 -0.84
C ARG A 61 -3.80 -7.70 -2.02
N ASP A 62 -4.06 -9.00 -1.89
CA ASP A 62 -3.66 -9.95 -2.92
C ASP A 62 -4.51 -9.73 -4.18
N GLU A 63 -5.78 -9.37 -4.02
CA GLU A 63 -6.67 -8.95 -5.11
C GLU A 63 -6.17 -7.69 -5.82
N LEU A 64 -5.79 -6.64 -5.09
CA LEU A 64 -5.21 -5.43 -5.68
C LEU A 64 -3.92 -5.71 -6.45
N LEU A 65 -3.05 -6.55 -5.90
CA LEU A 65 -1.80 -6.93 -6.56
C LEU A 65 -2.06 -7.72 -7.85
N GLU A 66 -3.05 -8.60 -7.87
CA GLU A 66 -3.43 -9.37 -9.06
C GLU A 66 -4.02 -8.46 -10.14
N LEU A 67 -4.91 -7.54 -9.77
CA LEU A 67 -5.50 -6.56 -10.68
C LEU A 67 -4.43 -5.61 -11.26
N SER A 68 -3.49 -5.17 -10.44
CA SER A 68 -2.38 -4.33 -10.88
C SER A 68 -1.45 -5.07 -11.84
N ARG A 69 -1.05 -6.32 -11.53
CA ARG A 69 -0.20 -7.15 -12.39
C ARG A 69 -0.84 -7.49 -13.73
N SER A 70 -2.14 -7.74 -13.73
CA SER A 70 -2.90 -8.01 -14.96
C SER A 70 -3.15 -6.75 -15.80
N GLY A 71 -2.79 -5.57 -15.33
CA GLY A 71 -3.05 -4.29 -15.97
C GLY A 71 -4.52 -3.88 -16.00
N ARG A 72 -5.39 -4.59 -15.27
CA ARG A 72 -6.83 -4.32 -15.26
C ARG A 72 -7.21 -3.12 -14.41
N LEU A 73 -6.53 -2.94 -13.28
CA LEU A 73 -6.74 -1.81 -12.38
C LEU A 73 -5.39 -1.34 -11.84
N GLN A 74 -5.12 -0.06 -12.01
CA GLN A 74 -4.00 0.62 -11.39
C GLN A 74 -4.51 1.60 -10.34
N VAL A 75 -3.94 1.62 -9.16
CA VAL A 75 -4.41 2.45 -8.06
C VAL A 75 -3.43 3.58 -7.78
N LEU A 76 -3.92 4.81 -7.86
CA LEU A 76 -3.26 6.02 -7.35
C LEU A 76 -3.87 6.37 -5.99
N ALA A 77 -3.11 6.22 -4.93
CA ALA A 77 -3.54 6.63 -3.62
C ALA A 77 -3.48 8.16 -3.48
N LEU A 78 -4.58 8.77 -3.06
CA LEU A 78 -4.66 10.18 -2.70
C LEU A 78 -4.42 10.31 -1.19
N VAL A 79 -3.46 11.17 -0.82
CA VAL A 79 -3.12 11.44 0.59
C VAL A 79 -3.09 12.94 0.85
N PRO A 80 -3.46 13.42 2.05
CA PRO A 80 -3.44 14.83 2.38
C PRO A 80 -2.02 15.41 2.33
N GLU A 81 -1.08 14.69 2.90
CA GLU A 81 0.34 15.04 2.93
C GLU A 81 1.18 13.77 2.91
N VAL A 82 2.32 13.85 2.24
CA VAL A 82 3.22 12.73 2.11
C VAL A 82 4.15 12.65 3.30
N LEU A 83 3.92 11.70 4.17
CA LEU A 83 4.81 11.33 5.25
C LEU A 83 5.49 9.99 4.91
N GLY A 84 6.81 9.99 4.92
CA GLY A 84 7.73 8.96 4.41
C GLY A 84 7.30 7.48 4.41
N ASP A 85 6.95 6.91 5.56
CA ASP A 85 6.62 5.48 5.66
C ASP A 85 5.26 5.10 5.03
N ASP A 86 4.32 6.04 4.95
CA ASP A 86 2.99 5.79 4.37
C ASP A 86 3.08 5.51 2.87
N TYR A 87 4.00 6.15 2.15
CA TYR A 87 4.22 5.89 0.73
C TYR A 87 4.64 4.46 0.45
N VAL A 88 5.66 4.02 1.17
CA VAL A 88 6.19 2.67 1.02
C VAL A 88 5.11 1.63 1.31
N ASN A 89 4.30 1.86 2.33
CA ASN A 89 3.21 0.95 2.71
C ASN A 89 2.11 0.90 1.64
N LEU A 90 1.72 2.03 1.05
CA LEU A 90 0.73 2.09 -0.03
C LEU A 90 1.24 1.38 -1.29
N LEU A 91 2.48 1.61 -1.70
CA LEU A 91 3.07 0.91 -2.84
C LEU A 91 3.17 -0.60 -2.59
N ARG A 92 3.53 -1.01 -1.36
CA ARG A 92 3.55 -2.43 -0.97
C ARG A 92 2.17 -3.08 -0.91
N SER A 93 1.11 -2.30 -0.70
CA SER A 93 -0.27 -2.82 -0.73
C SER A 93 -0.82 -3.02 -2.14
N GLY A 94 -0.06 -2.67 -3.17
CA GLY A 94 -0.44 -2.85 -4.58
C GLY A 94 -0.82 -1.55 -5.30
N CYS A 95 -0.70 -0.38 -4.64
CA CYS A 95 -0.86 0.88 -5.34
C CYS A 95 0.25 1.08 -6.37
N ALA A 96 -0.13 1.55 -7.56
CA ALA A 96 0.81 1.89 -8.62
C ALA A 96 1.47 3.26 -8.39
N GLY A 97 0.88 4.08 -7.51
CA GLY A 97 1.47 5.35 -7.14
C GLY A 97 0.74 6.05 -6.01
N VAL A 98 1.32 7.15 -5.55
CA VAL A 98 0.75 8.01 -4.52
C VAL A 98 0.84 9.46 -4.96
N ILE A 99 -0.22 10.21 -4.76
CA ILE A 99 -0.35 11.65 -5.05
C ILE A 99 -0.87 12.39 -3.84
N GLU A 100 -0.46 13.65 -3.71
CA GLU A 100 -0.98 14.55 -2.67
C GLU A 100 -2.23 15.28 -3.13
N GLU A 101 -3.10 15.62 -2.19
CA GLU A 101 -4.33 16.39 -2.48
C GLU A 101 -4.05 17.74 -3.16
N GLY A 102 -2.92 18.36 -2.86
CA GLY A 102 -2.46 19.61 -3.45
C GLY A 102 -1.66 19.49 -4.74
N ILE A 103 -1.58 18.30 -5.36
CA ILE A 103 -0.80 18.07 -6.58
C ILE A 103 -1.19 19.03 -7.70
N ALA A 104 -0.19 19.60 -8.37
CA ALA A 104 -0.43 20.48 -9.52
C ALA A 104 -1.13 19.71 -10.67
N PRO A 105 -2.06 20.36 -11.40
CA PRO A 105 -2.83 19.70 -12.48
C PRO A 105 -1.96 18.96 -13.50
N ASP A 106 -0.84 19.56 -13.93
CA ASP A 106 0.09 18.93 -14.89
C ASP A 106 0.73 17.65 -14.33
N MET A 107 1.07 17.68 -13.04
CA MET A 107 1.66 16.52 -12.38
C MET A 107 0.63 15.41 -12.19
N LEU A 108 -0.62 15.77 -11.88
CA LEU A 108 -1.72 14.81 -11.81
C LEU A 108 -1.95 14.13 -13.16
N ARG A 109 -1.99 14.90 -14.26
CA ARG A 109 -2.12 14.34 -15.62
C ARG A 109 -1.00 13.34 -15.93
N ARG A 110 0.24 13.72 -15.61
CA ARG A 110 1.41 12.82 -15.79
C ARG A 110 1.31 11.58 -14.94
N ALA A 111 0.89 11.70 -13.69
CA ALA A 111 0.70 10.56 -12.78
C ALA A 111 -0.30 9.57 -13.34
N VAL A 112 -1.47 10.05 -13.77
CA VAL A 112 -2.53 9.22 -14.36
C VAL A 112 -2.06 8.52 -15.63
N LEU A 113 -1.41 9.23 -16.53
CA LEU A 113 -0.91 8.65 -17.77
C LEU A 113 0.19 7.62 -17.52
N SER A 114 1.15 7.90 -16.64
CA SER A 114 2.24 6.97 -16.29
C SER A 114 1.69 5.69 -15.67
N VAL A 115 0.78 5.83 -14.71
CA VAL A 115 0.16 4.68 -14.06
C VAL A 115 -0.74 3.91 -15.02
N GLY A 116 -1.45 4.60 -15.92
CA GLY A 116 -2.29 3.99 -16.94
C GLY A 116 -1.54 3.08 -17.93
N VAL A 117 -0.25 3.31 -18.12
CA VAL A 117 0.64 2.43 -18.91
C VAL A 117 1.46 1.46 -18.06
N GLY A 118 1.11 1.30 -16.79
CA GLY A 118 1.75 0.35 -15.88
C GLY A 118 3.06 0.83 -15.25
N GLN A 119 3.38 2.13 -15.36
CA GLN A 119 4.54 2.70 -14.68
C GLN A 119 4.19 3.11 -13.25
N MET A 120 5.17 3.03 -12.35
CA MET A 120 4.99 3.51 -10.99
C MET A 120 5.12 5.04 -10.92
N TRP A 121 4.24 5.66 -10.12
CA TRP A 121 4.30 7.08 -9.80
C TRP A 121 4.61 7.29 -8.33
N ALA A 122 5.84 7.67 -8.02
CA ALA A 122 6.28 7.97 -6.67
C ALA A 122 7.45 8.97 -6.68
N PRO A 123 7.65 9.75 -5.61
CA PRO A 123 8.84 10.58 -5.46
C PRO A 123 10.11 9.75 -5.60
N ARG A 124 11.13 10.34 -6.23
CA ARG A 124 12.40 9.66 -6.50
C ARG A 124 13.05 9.10 -5.24
N LEU A 125 12.88 9.79 -4.12
CA LEU A 125 13.40 9.35 -2.82
C LEU A 125 12.77 8.03 -2.37
N VAL A 126 11.46 7.89 -2.54
CA VAL A 126 10.70 6.67 -2.19
C VAL A 126 11.10 5.51 -3.10
N LEU A 127 11.22 5.74 -4.41
CA LEU A 127 11.71 4.73 -5.35
C LEU A 127 13.13 4.27 -5.00
N SER A 128 14.01 5.20 -4.60
CA SER A 128 15.36 4.89 -4.14
C SER A 128 15.37 4.07 -2.85
N GLN A 129 14.46 4.35 -1.94
CA GLN A 129 14.29 3.58 -0.70
C GLN A 129 13.78 2.17 -0.99
N LEU A 130 12.75 2.02 -1.83
CA LEU A 130 12.24 0.72 -2.26
C LEU A 130 13.30 -0.11 -2.99
N ALA A 131 14.08 0.51 -3.88
CA ALA A 131 15.17 -0.14 -4.58
C ALA A 131 16.27 -0.62 -3.60
N ARG A 132 16.67 0.22 -2.65
CA ARG A 132 17.62 -0.17 -1.60
C ARG A 132 17.08 -1.32 -0.74
N GLU A 133 15.82 -1.25 -0.35
CA GLU A 133 15.17 -2.31 0.43
C GLU A 133 15.06 -3.62 -0.36
N SER A 134 14.77 -3.56 -1.66
CA SER A 134 14.76 -4.73 -2.55
C SER A 134 16.16 -5.31 -2.73
N LEU A 135 17.18 -4.47 -2.96
CA LEU A 135 18.58 -4.91 -3.07
C LEU A 135 19.12 -5.47 -1.75
N LEU A 136 18.63 -4.97 -0.61
CA LEU A 136 18.97 -5.50 0.70
C LEU A 136 18.12 -6.71 1.09
N ALA A 137 16.95 -6.88 0.47
CA ALA A 137 16.05 -8.04 0.62
C ALA A 137 16.54 -9.28 -0.15
N ASP A 138 17.53 -9.13 -1.04
CA ASP A 138 18.33 -10.26 -1.57
C ASP A 138 19.25 -10.90 -0.50
N SER A 139 19.23 -10.36 0.71
CA SER A 139 19.54 -11.09 1.94
C SER A 139 18.22 -11.67 2.48
N PRO A 140 17.86 -12.91 2.17
CA PRO A 140 16.50 -13.44 2.42
C PRO A 140 16.13 -13.60 3.91
N ARG A 141 16.90 -13.04 4.82
CA ARG A 141 16.77 -13.24 6.27
C ARG A 141 16.80 -11.97 7.14
N ARG A 142 16.86 -10.74 6.57
CA ARG A 142 16.83 -9.54 7.41
C ARG A 142 15.42 -9.05 7.64
N LEU A 143 15.04 -8.98 8.91
CA LEU A 143 13.78 -8.36 9.34
C LEU A 143 13.86 -6.84 9.18
N THR A 144 12.78 -6.22 8.72
CA THR A 144 12.63 -4.75 8.74
C THR A 144 12.60 -4.25 10.18
N PRO A 145 12.85 -2.95 10.44
CA PRO A 145 12.69 -2.37 11.78
C PRO A 145 11.33 -2.69 12.41
N ARG A 146 10.25 -2.62 11.61
CA ARG A 146 8.90 -2.91 12.07
C ARG A 146 8.66 -4.38 12.39
N GLU A 147 9.18 -5.28 11.58
CA GLU A 147 9.14 -6.73 11.86
C GLU A 147 9.95 -7.09 13.10
N ASN A 148 11.10 -6.44 13.31
CA ASN A 148 11.88 -6.60 14.55
C ASN A 148 11.11 -6.14 15.79
N GLU A 149 10.40 -5.02 15.70
CA GLU A 149 9.56 -4.50 16.78
C GLU A 149 8.44 -5.48 17.13
N ILE A 150 7.76 -6.00 16.11
CA ILE A 150 6.71 -7.02 16.26
C ILE A 150 7.30 -8.31 16.83
N LEU A 151 8.47 -8.75 16.36
CA LEU A 151 9.15 -9.94 16.89
C LEU A 151 9.47 -9.82 18.37
N ARG A 152 9.94 -8.64 18.82
CA ARG A 152 10.19 -8.36 20.25
C ARG A 152 8.91 -8.45 21.09
N LEU A 153 7.80 -7.92 20.58
CA LEU A 153 6.50 -7.99 21.27
C LEU A 153 5.94 -9.42 21.29
N LEU A 154 6.15 -10.20 20.21
CA LEU A 154 5.85 -11.64 20.18
C LEU A 154 6.64 -12.40 21.25
N GLY A 155 7.93 -12.15 21.39
CA GLY A 155 8.78 -12.76 22.40
C GLY A 155 8.32 -12.48 23.83
N ARG A 156 7.57 -11.37 24.04
CA ARG A 156 6.91 -11.00 25.28
C ARG A 156 5.47 -11.54 25.40
N ASN A 157 5.05 -12.43 24.49
CA ASN A 157 3.72 -13.04 24.43
C ASN A 157 2.54 -12.07 24.19
N TYR A 158 2.78 -10.90 23.61
CA TYR A 158 1.69 -9.98 23.24
C TYR A 158 0.81 -10.60 22.17
N ARG A 159 -0.52 -10.55 22.34
CA ARG A 159 -1.49 -10.95 21.30
C ARG A 159 -1.54 -9.91 20.19
N ASN A 160 -2.02 -10.29 18.99
CA ASN A 160 -2.09 -9.38 17.85
C ASN A 160 -2.81 -8.07 18.14
N GLN A 161 -3.88 -8.11 18.95
CA GLN A 161 -4.57 -6.89 19.36
C GLN A 161 -3.67 -6.00 20.21
N GLN A 162 -2.99 -6.55 21.20
CA GLN A 162 -2.06 -5.80 22.07
C GLN A 162 -0.88 -5.22 21.28
N ILE A 163 -0.39 -5.93 20.25
CA ILE A 163 0.64 -5.44 19.35
C ILE A 163 0.09 -4.28 18.52
N ALA A 164 -1.13 -4.42 18.01
CA ALA A 164 -1.82 -3.38 17.25
C ALA A 164 -1.98 -2.10 18.06
N ASP A 165 -2.48 -2.23 19.30
CA ASP A 165 -2.68 -1.11 20.22
C ASP A 165 -1.35 -0.44 20.59
N TYR A 166 -0.32 -1.24 20.89
CA TYR A 166 1.01 -0.73 21.27
C TYR A 166 1.70 0.02 20.13
N LEU A 167 1.50 -0.43 18.90
CA LEU A 167 2.15 0.10 17.71
C LEU A 167 1.27 1.10 16.94
N PHE A 168 0.07 1.41 17.44
CA PHE A 168 -0.91 2.31 16.82
C PHE A 168 -1.26 1.93 15.37
N ILE A 169 -1.48 0.64 15.11
CA ILE A 169 -1.85 0.09 13.80
C ILE A 169 -3.04 -0.85 13.91
N SER A 170 -3.63 -1.25 12.78
CA SER A 170 -4.72 -2.22 12.80
C SER A 170 -4.23 -3.65 13.11
N ARG A 171 -5.12 -4.49 13.64
CA ARG A 171 -4.85 -5.92 13.86
C ARG A 171 -4.52 -6.64 12.55
N GLU A 172 -5.13 -6.24 11.47
CA GLU A 172 -4.90 -6.72 10.11
C GLU A 172 -3.48 -6.40 9.64
N THR A 173 -3.01 -5.17 9.90
CA THR A 173 -1.63 -4.77 9.62
C THR A 173 -0.63 -5.61 10.41
N VAL A 174 -0.92 -5.94 11.68
CA VAL A 174 -0.09 -6.86 12.46
C VAL A 174 -0.04 -8.25 11.81
N ARG A 175 -1.19 -8.79 11.38
CA ARG A 175 -1.25 -10.09 10.69
C ARG A 175 -0.39 -10.10 9.42
N TRP A 176 -0.44 -9.02 8.67
CA TRP A 176 0.38 -8.89 7.46
C TRP A 176 1.88 -8.92 7.77
N HIS A 177 2.34 -8.13 8.76
CA HIS A 177 3.73 -8.16 9.19
C HIS A 177 4.15 -9.54 9.72
N LEU A 178 3.27 -10.25 10.41
CA LEU A 178 3.54 -11.59 10.91
C LEU A 178 3.76 -12.60 9.78
N ARG A 179 2.97 -12.54 8.69
CA ARG A 179 3.19 -13.42 7.53
C ARG A 179 4.57 -13.20 6.91
N SER A 180 4.93 -11.93 6.68
CA SER A 180 6.25 -11.56 6.15
C SER A 180 7.37 -11.99 7.08
N LEU A 181 7.22 -11.72 8.38
CA LEU A 181 8.18 -12.09 9.42
C LEU A 181 8.40 -13.61 9.46
N TYR A 182 7.32 -14.41 9.50
CA TYR A 182 7.43 -15.86 9.53
C TYR A 182 8.16 -16.41 8.31
N SER A 183 7.85 -15.91 7.13
CA SER A 183 8.57 -16.27 5.90
C SER A 183 10.07 -15.96 5.98
N LYS A 184 10.44 -14.80 6.52
CA LYS A 184 11.83 -14.34 6.63
C LYS A 184 12.66 -15.12 7.66
N ILE A 185 12.06 -15.49 8.80
CA ILE A 185 12.75 -16.27 9.84
C ILE A 185 12.61 -17.78 9.65
N GLY A 186 11.84 -18.22 8.62
CA GLY A 186 11.71 -19.64 8.26
C GLY A 186 10.84 -20.43 9.23
N VAL A 187 9.80 -19.82 9.82
CA VAL A 187 8.87 -20.51 10.74
C VAL A 187 7.45 -20.50 10.17
N SER A 188 6.66 -21.51 10.53
CA SER A 188 5.30 -21.68 10.02
C SER A 188 4.21 -21.20 10.97
N ASP A 189 4.52 -20.99 12.24
CA ASP A 189 3.52 -20.67 13.25
C ASP A 189 4.02 -19.70 14.31
N ARG A 190 3.07 -19.24 15.15
CA ARG A 190 3.31 -18.27 16.21
C ARG A 190 4.26 -18.78 17.29
N ASN A 191 4.13 -20.05 17.68
CA ASN A 191 4.91 -20.60 18.79
C ASN A 191 6.39 -20.67 18.40
N ALA A 192 6.68 -21.14 17.18
CA ALA A 192 8.01 -21.15 16.62
C ALA A 192 8.60 -19.73 16.51
N ALA A 193 7.79 -18.73 16.16
CA ALA A 193 8.25 -17.33 16.13
C ALA A 193 8.56 -16.76 17.51
N VAL A 194 7.77 -17.10 18.52
CA VAL A 194 8.04 -16.71 19.92
C VAL A 194 9.34 -17.32 20.41
N GLU A 195 9.56 -18.59 20.12
CA GLU A 195 10.82 -19.27 20.49
C GLU A 195 12.04 -18.66 19.78
N TYR A 196 11.91 -18.38 18.48
CA TYR A 196 12.94 -17.65 17.73
C TYR A 196 13.28 -16.30 18.37
N ALA A 197 12.25 -15.52 18.75
CA ALA A 197 12.43 -14.22 19.40
C ALA A 197 13.18 -14.32 20.74
N ARG A 198 12.91 -15.34 21.53
CA ARG A 198 13.59 -15.57 22.82
C ARG A 198 15.08 -15.90 22.62
N ARG A 199 15.38 -16.82 21.71
CA ARG A 199 16.76 -17.20 21.37
C ARG A 199 17.58 -16.00 20.84
N ALA A 200 16.95 -15.17 19.96
CA ALA A 200 17.60 -13.98 19.42
C ALA A 200 17.94 -12.94 20.52
N THR A 201 17.11 -12.85 21.57
CA THR A 201 17.32 -11.92 22.69
C THR A 201 18.45 -12.41 23.63
N GLU A 202 18.60 -13.72 23.79
CA GLU A 202 19.67 -14.33 24.57
C GLU A 202 21.04 -14.16 23.93
N SER A 203 21.13 -14.33 22.61
CA SER A 203 22.38 -14.16 21.83
C SER A 203 22.92 -12.73 21.80
N THR A 204 22.12 -11.72 22.14
CA THR A 204 22.53 -10.30 22.16
C THR A 204 23.05 -9.88 23.54
N ARG A 205 22.99 -10.75 24.56
CA ARG A 205 23.41 -10.47 25.93
C ARG A 205 24.80 -11.05 26.29
N THR A 206 25.43 -11.76 25.37
CA THR A 206 26.77 -12.31 25.52
C THR A 206 27.77 -11.50 24.69
#